data_da61824a01af8f43ab0243f992d12050
#
_entry.id   da61824a01af8f43ab0243f992d12050
#
_cell.length_a   1.000
_cell.length_b   1.000
_cell.length_c   1.000
_cell.angle_alpha   90.00
_cell.angle_beta   90.00
_cell.angle_gamma   90.00
#
_symmetry.space_group_name_H-M   'P 1'
#
loop_
_entity.id
_entity.type
_entity.pdbx_description
1 polymer ?
#
loop_
_entity_poly.entity_id
_entity_poly.type
_entity_poly.pdbx_seq_one_letter_code
_entity_poly.pdbx_strand_id
1 'polypeptide(L)'
;GRTDRETDTASKIACVSSPSSTRTTGCVEAWVQQLADQEDKAVADPILAIAKQVEKQDVQISEEGKVSLVKGVAKDRWISVEDGQMRHGRKSRSVRVDGYKRHVLHDLDTGLIRAVDITPADVPEASVTEAISEDLGHQEAYLKELHIDRAYLSSHLVQERSDDLEVYCKAWPV
;
A
#
# COMPACT_ATOMS: atom_id res chain seq x y z
N GLY A 1 11.04 -7.03 -56.44
CA GLY A 1 9.83 -7.52 -55.86
C GLY A 1 9.80 -7.15 -54.40
N ARG A 2 9.19 -6.02 -54.10
CA ARG A 2 8.90 -5.51 -52.76
C ARG A 2 7.54 -6.11 -52.42
N THR A 3 7.47 -7.03 -51.51
CA THR A 3 6.19 -7.54 -51.03
C THR A 3 5.69 -6.65 -49.94
N ASP A 4 4.68 -5.86 -50.27
CA ASP A 4 3.80 -5.16 -49.38
C ASP A 4 3.15 -6.13 -48.41
N ARG A 5 3.56 -6.07 -47.17
CA ARG A 5 2.86 -6.67 -46.03
C ARG A 5 2.64 -5.59 -44.99
N GLU A 6 1.98 -4.55 -45.46
CA GLU A 6 1.36 -3.52 -44.61
C GLU A 6 -0.15 -3.65 -44.70
N THR A 7 -0.76 -3.41 -43.56
CA THR A 7 -2.18 -3.09 -43.42
C THR A 7 -3.15 -4.27 -43.48
N ASP A 8 -3.39 -4.92 -42.34
CA ASP A 8 -4.80 -5.20 -41.95
C ASP A 8 -5.01 -5.54 -40.46
N THR A 9 -4.35 -4.84 -39.53
CA THR A 9 -4.62 -5.04 -38.10
C THR A 9 -5.21 -3.79 -37.44
N ALA A 10 -5.44 -2.71 -38.18
CA ALA A 10 -5.95 -1.45 -37.63
C ALA A 10 -7.45 -1.22 -37.76
N SER A 11 -8.20 -2.17 -38.28
CA SER A 11 -9.60 -1.97 -38.56
C SER A 11 -10.48 -2.98 -37.89
N LYS A 12 -10.88 -2.75 -36.69
CA LYS A 12 -12.16 -3.12 -36.06
C LYS A 12 -12.17 -3.05 -34.53
N ILE A 13 -11.57 -2.04 -33.96
CA ILE A 13 -11.95 -1.64 -32.61
C ILE A 13 -12.93 -0.48 -32.78
N ALA A 14 -14.15 -0.78 -33.15
CA ALA A 14 -15.27 0.14 -33.04
C ALA A 14 -15.63 0.23 -31.57
N CYS A 15 -14.88 1.03 -30.81
CA CYS A 15 -15.29 1.47 -29.49
C CYS A 15 -16.45 2.46 -29.70
N VAL A 16 -17.67 1.95 -29.73
CA VAL A 16 -18.88 2.75 -29.85
C VAL A 16 -18.97 3.71 -28.70
N SER A 17 -18.98 4.96 -29.04
CA SER A 17 -19.05 6.15 -28.24
C SER A 17 -20.05 6.09 -27.07
N SER A 18 -19.54 5.93 -25.87
CA SER A 18 -20.19 6.37 -24.64
C SER A 18 -19.11 6.44 -23.54
N PRO A 19 -18.96 7.57 -22.84
CA PRO A 19 -17.88 7.77 -21.91
C PRO A 19 -18.22 7.15 -20.56
N SER A 20 -17.91 5.88 -20.35
CA SER A 20 -17.80 5.33 -19.02
C SER A 20 -16.41 4.71 -18.88
N SER A 21 -15.68 5.04 -17.81
CA SER A 21 -14.36 4.51 -17.51
C SER A 21 -14.34 2.99 -17.53
N THR A 22 -15.38 2.34 -17.04
CA THR A 22 -15.62 0.88 -17.04
C THR A 22 -15.61 0.28 -18.45
N ARG A 23 -16.14 0.99 -19.44
CA ARG A 23 -16.08 0.56 -20.83
C ARG A 23 -14.65 0.61 -21.38
N THR A 24 -13.91 1.64 -21.02
CA THR A 24 -12.52 1.81 -21.46
C THR A 24 -11.65 0.69 -20.93
N THR A 25 -11.75 0.37 -19.64
CA THR A 25 -10.98 -0.72 -19.03
C THR A 25 -11.36 -2.08 -19.64
N GLY A 26 -12.63 -2.34 -19.87
CA GLY A 26 -13.09 -3.55 -20.54
C GLY A 26 -12.63 -3.67 -22.00
N CYS A 27 -12.56 -2.58 -22.75
CA CYS A 27 -11.99 -2.58 -24.10
C CYS A 27 -10.49 -2.88 -24.10
N VAL A 28 -9.74 -2.29 -23.16
CA VAL A 28 -8.29 -2.54 -23.01
C VAL A 28 -8.06 -3.99 -22.61
N GLU A 29 -8.85 -4.54 -21.70
CA GLU A 29 -8.78 -5.94 -21.31
C GLU A 29 -8.98 -6.89 -22.49
N ALA A 30 -10.05 -6.66 -23.28
CA ALA A 30 -10.32 -7.46 -24.47
C ALA A 30 -9.19 -7.37 -25.50
N TRP A 31 -8.57 -6.20 -25.63
CA TRP A 31 -7.42 -6.02 -26.51
C TRP A 31 -6.18 -6.77 -25.98
N VAL A 32 -5.86 -6.68 -24.70
CA VAL A 32 -4.73 -7.41 -24.08
C VAL A 32 -4.90 -8.92 -24.25
N GLN A 33 -6.11 -9.44 -24.11
CA GLN A 33 -6.37 -10.87 -24.32
C GLN A 33 -6.14 -11.32 -25.76
N GLN A 34 -6.23 -10.42 -26.73
CA GLN A 34 -5.97 -10.71 -28.15
C GLN A 34 -4.49 -10.63 -28.53
N LEU A 35 -3.63 -10.14 -27.67
CA LEU A 35 -2.19 -10.13 -27.92
C LEU A 35 -1.70 -11.56 -28.11
N ALA A 36 -1.04 -11.81 -29.23
CA ALA A 36 -0.50 -13.13 -29.56
C ALA A 36 0.84 -13.40 -28.89
N ASP A 37 1.62 -12.34 -28.65
CA ASP A 37 2.94 -12.41 -28.07
C ASP A 37 2.87 -12.47 -26.54
N GLN A 38 3.61 -13.40 -25.95
CA GLN A 38 3.70 -13.57 -24.51
C GLN A 38 4.50 -12.45 -23.85
N GLU A 39 5.48 -11.87 -24.55
CA GLU A 39 6.26 -10.73 -24.03
C GLU A 39 5.38 -9.48 -23.93
N ASP A 40 4.56 -9.21 -24.95
CA ASP A 40 3.60 -8.10 -24.93
C ASP A 40 2.56 -8.26 -23.81
N LYS A 41 2.07 -9.48 -23.56
CA LYS A 41 1.17 -9.77 -22.45
C LYS A 41 1.83 -9.53 -21.10
N ALA A 42 3.07 -9.96 -20.92
CA ALA A 42 3.81 -9.80 -19.67
C ALA A 42 3.97 -8.31 -19.30
N VAL A 43 4.05 -7.42 -20.29
CA VAL A 43 4.09 -5.96 -20.07
C VAL A 43 2.70 -5.39 -19.84
N ALA A 44 1.69 -5.86 -20.57
CA ALA A 44 0.35 -5.29 -20.54
C ALA A 44 -0.47 -5.70 -19.30
N ASP A 45 -0.32 -6.93 -18.82
CA ASP A 45 -1.09 -7.47 -17.70
C ASP A 45 -0.93 -6.69 -16.40
N PRO A 46 0.29 -6.29 -15.96
CA PRO A 46 0.47 -5.47 -14.76
C PRO A 46 -0.20 -4.10 -14.89
N ILE A 47 -0.12 -3.47 -16.06
CA ILE A 47 -0.72 -2.15 -16.32
C ILE A 47 -2.25 -2.26 -16.29
N LEU A 48 -2.80 -3.31 -16.87
CA LEU A 48 -4.24 -3.59 -16.82
C LEU A 48 -4.72 -3.84 -15.39
N ALA A 49 -3.95 -4.58 -14.59
CA ALA A 49 -4.26 -4.82 -13.18
C ALA A 49 -4.32 -3.50 -12.37
N ILE A 50 -3.36 -2.59 -12.61
CA ILE A 50 -3.36 -1.24 -12.00
C ILE A 50 -4.61 -0.47 -12.43
N ALA A 51 -4.93 -0.44 -13.72
CA ALA A 51 -6.10 0.28 -14.23
C ALA A 51 -7.41 -0.23 -13.61
N LYS A 52 -7.57 -1.56 -13.48
CA LYS A 52 -8.72 -2.18 -12.80
C LYS A 52 -8.79 -1.82 -11.33
N GLN A 53 -7.65 -1.80 -10.65
CA GLN A 53 -7.60 -1.40 -9.23
C GLN A 53 -8.00 0.06 -9.04
N VAL A 54 -7.48 0.98 -9.85
CA VAL A 54 -7.85 2.40 -9.83
C VAL A 54 -9.34 2.57 -10.10
N GLU A 55 -9.89 1.89 -11.11
CA GLU A 55 -11.32 1.93 -11.40
C GLU A 55 -12.15 1.44 -10.21
N LYS A 56 -11.81 0.30 -9.63
CA LYS A 56 -12.50 -0.28 -8.47
C LYS A 56 -12.52 0.63 -7.26
N GLN A 57 -11.44 1.37 -7.01
CA GLN A 57 -11.29 2.20 -5.80
C GLN A 57 -11.83 3.62 -5.97
N ASP A 58 -11.84 4.16 -7.20
CA ASP A 58 -12.13 5.58 -7.44
C ASP A 58 -13.46 5.80 -8.16
N VAL A 59 -14.04 4.76 -8.76
CA VAL A 59 -15.26 4.86 -9.55
C VAL A 59 -16.38 4.04 -8.92
N GLN A 60 -17.53 4.66 -8.80
CA GLN A 60 -18.79 3.95 -8.48
C GLN A 60 -19.82 4.17 -9.58
N ILE A 61 -20.58 3.13 -9.86
CA ILE A 61 -21.65 3.14 -10.86
C ILE A 61 -22.97 2.98 -10.12
N SER A 62 -23.89 3.92 -10.30
CA SER A 62 -25.23 3.81 -9.75
C SER A 62 -26.03 2.73 -10.49
N GLU A 63 -27.15 2.27 -9.90
CA GLU A 63 -28.08 1.32 -10.53
C GLU A 63 -28.63 1.84 -11.88
N GLU A 64 -28.66 3.15 -12.05
CA GLU A 64 -29.06 3.83 -13.28
C GLU A 64 -27.92 3.92 -14.32
N GLY A 65 -26.74 3.34 -14.05
CA GLY A 65 -25.57 3.38 -14.93
C GLY A 65 -24.79 4.70 -14.90
N LYS A 66 -25.07 5.61 -13.96
CA LYS A 66 -24.35 6.88 -13.83
C LYS A 66 -23.02 6.66 -13.12
N VAL A 67 -21.94 7.07 -13.79
CA VAL A 67 -20.58 7.01 -13.25
C VAL A 67 -20.30 8.23 -12.37
N SER A 68 -19.75 8.01 -11.18
CA SER A 68 -19.32 9.05 -10.27
C SER A 68 -18.06 8.64 -9.51
N LEU A 69 -17.31 9.62 -9.01
CA LEU A 69 -16.13 9.34 -8.18
C LEU A 69 -16.55 8.98 -6.75
N VAL A 70 -15.89 7.97 -6.22
CA VAL A 70 -16.05 7.56 -4.82
C VAL A 70 -15.59 8.70 -3.90
N LYS A 71 -16.47 9.12 -3.00
CA LYS A 71 -16.13 10.15 -2.00
C LYS A 71 -15.45 9.50 -0.81
N GLY A 72 -14.33 10.07 -0.39
CA GLY A 72 -13.57 9.60 0.77
C GLY A 72 -12.32 8.80 0.37
N VAL A 73 -11.79 8.06 1.33
CA VAL A 73 -10.61 7.20 1.13
C VAL A 73 -11.06 5.76 1.27
N ALA A 74 -10.96 4.99 0.19
CA ALA A 74 -11.17 3.56 0.25
C ALA A 74 -10.10 2.93 1.16
N LYS A 75 -10.49 1.93 1.95
CA LYS A 75 -9.55 1.06 2.63
C LYS A 75 -8.71 0.38 1.56
N ASP A 76 -7.44 0.19 1.79
CA ASP A 76 -6.51 -0.46 0.85
C ASP A 76 -6.30 0.30 -0.47
N ARG A 77 -6.62 1.60 -0.51
CA ARG A 77 -6.45 2.42 -1.71
C ARG A 77 -4.98 2.51 -2.10
N TRP A 78 -4.68 2.16 -3.34
CA TRP A 78 -3.39 2.42 -3.95
C TRP A 78 -3.25 3.91 -4.25
N ILE A 79 -2.13 4.47 -3.84
CA ILE A 79 -1.80 5.89 -4.02
C ILE A 79 -0.64 6.10 -5.00
N SER A 80 0.04 5.03 -5.36
CA SER A 80 1.09 5.01 -6.36
C SER A 80 0.83 3.90 -7.37
N VAL A 81 1.11 4.17 -8.64
CA VAL A 81 1.10 3.18 -9.72
C VAL A 81 2.38 2.36 -9.75
N GLU A 82 3.47 2.90 -9.22
CA GLU A 82 4.79 2.26 -9.20
C GLU A 82 4.97 1.39 -7.95
N ASP A 83 4.32 1.76 -6.85
CA ASP A 83 4.41 1.08 -5.57
C ASP A 83 3.02 0.73 -5.02
N GLY A 84 2.60 -0.52 -5.25
CA GLY A 84 1.31 -1.03 -4.78
C GLY A 84 1.21 -1.23 -3.27
N GLN A 85 2.29 -1.07 -2.50
CA GLN A 85 2.29 -1.17 -1.03
C GLN A 85 2.17 0.20 -0.35
N MET A 86 2.41 1.27 -1.07
CA MET A 86 2.28 2.62 -0.55
C MET A 86 0.84 2.91 -0.12
N ARG A 87 0.66 3.48 1.07
CA ARG A 87 -0.66 3.77 1.66
C ARG A 87 -0.76 5.19 2.20
N HIS A 88 -2.02 5.68 2.28
CA HIS A 88 -2.36 6.89 3.02
C HIS A 88 -2.39 6.61 4.51
N GLY A 89 -1.55 7.31 5.26
CA GLY A 89 -1.63 7.37 6.71
C GLY A 89 -2.05 8.75 7.22
N ARG A 90 -2.35 8.84 8.50
CA ARG A 90 -2.63 10.10 9.18
C ARG A 90 -1.85 10.19 10.47
N LYS A 91 -1.09 11.26 10.62
CA LYS A 91 -0.45 11.62 11.89
C LYS A 91 -1.41 12.42 12.79
N SER A 92 -2.31 13.20 12.19
CA SER A 92 -3.33 13.98 12.88
C SER A 92 -4.53 14.23 11.96
N ARG A 93 -5.52 14.97 12.47
CA ARG A 93 -6.70 15.34 11.67
C ARG A 93 -6.35 16.13 10.40
N SER A 94 -5.27 16.90 10.43
CA SER A 94 -4.82 17.79 9.34
C SER A 94 -3.58 17.28 8.61
N VAL A 95 -2.80 16.36 9.19
CA VAL A 95 -1.54 15.88 8.60
C VAL A 95 -1.73 14.49 8.04
N ARG A 96 -1.63 14.40 6.72
CA ARG A 96 -1.58 13.14 5.96
C ARG A 96 -0.13 12.77 5.68
N VAL A 97 0.14 11.49 5.63
CA VAL A 97 1.43 10.91 5.23
C VAL A 97 1.14 9.88 4.16
N ASP A 98 1.73 10.05 2.99
CA ASP A 98 1.63 9.10 1.89
C ASP A 98 2.94 8.31 1.82
N GLY A 99 2.84 6.99 1.92
CA GLY A 99 4.01 6.13 1.87
C GLY A 99 4.11 5.17 3.05
N TYR A 100 5.18 5.34 3.83
CA TYR A 100 5.59 4.40 4.87
C TYR A 100 5.90 5.10 6.18
N LYS A 101 5.79 4.34 7.27
CA LYS A 101 6.30 4.71 8.59
C LYS A 101 7.62 3.98 8.80
N ARG A 102 8.59 4.68 9.34
CA ARG A 102 9.87 4.13 9.78
C ARG A 102 9.87 4.00 11.30
N HIS A 103 10.19 2.82 11.77
CA HIS A 103 10.31 2.48 13.18
C HIS A 103 11.78 2.21 13.49
N VAL A 104 12.28 2.75 14.58
CA VAL A 104 13.68 2.62 14.98
C VAL A 104 13.71 2.36 16.47
N LEU A 105 14.29 1.24 16.87
CA LEU A 105 14.65 0.98 18.24
C LEU A 105 16.11 1.40 18.48
N HIS A 106 16.29 2.27 19.43
CA HIS A 106 17.55 2.91 19.70
C HIS A 106 17.97 2.64 21.15
N ASP A 107 19.18 2.14 21.33
CA ASP A 107 19.77 1.92 22.64
C ASP A 107 20.24 3.28 23.19
N LEU A 108 19.69 3.69 24.32
CA LEU A 108 19.93 5.01 24.90
C LEU A 108 21.32 5.14 25.52
N ASP A 109 21.90 4.04 26.01
CA ASP A 109 23.19 4.04 26.66
C ASP A 109 24.36 4.07 25.66
N THR A 110 24.23 3.27 24.59
CA THR A 110 25.28 3.11 23.58
C THR A 110 25.11 3.99 22.36
N GLY A 111 23.91 4.50 22.13
CA GLY A 111 23.56 5.23 20.92
C GLY A 111 23.41 4.36 19.67
N LEU A 112 23.38 3.05 19.80
CA LEU A 112 23.27 2.13 18.67
C LEU A 112 21.80 1.91 18.27
N ILE A 113 21.57 1.76 16.98
CA ILE A 113 20.28 1.28 16.46
C ILE A 113 20.27 -0.24 16.60
N ARG A 114 19.30 -0.78 17.35
CA ARG A 114 19.13 -2.20 17.61
C ARG A 114 18.18 -2.89 16.65
N ALA A 115 17.12 -2.18 16.22
CA ALA A 115 16.18 -2.69 15.24
C ALA A 115 15.64 -1.56 14.38
N VAL A 116 15.28 -1.89 13.12
CA VAL A 116 14.63 -0.97 12.19
C VAL A 116 13.60 -1.74 11.41
N ASP A 117 12.40 -1.17 11.29
CA ASP A 117 11.39 -1.72 10.40
C ASP A 117 10.61 -0.62 9.68
N ILE A 118 9.96 -0.98 8.58
CA ILE A 118 9.19 -0.09 7.73
C ILE A 118 7.82 -0.69 7.51
N THR A 119 6.78 0.06 7.86
CA THR A 119 5.40 -0.36 7.60
C THR A 119 4.67 0.61 6.68
N PRO A 120 3.67 0.17 5.91
CA PRO A 120 2.78 1.08 5.19
C PRO A 120 2.14 2.11 6.14
N ALA A 121 1.87 3.31 5.64
CA ALA A 121 1.46 4.44 6.48
C ALA A 121 0.11 4.25 7.20
N ASP A 122 -0.74 3.34 6.75
CA ASP A 122 -2.04 2.99 7.35
C ASP A 122 -1.94 1.90 8.42
N VAL A 123 -0.83 1.18 8.49
CA VAL A 123 -0.63 0.11 9.47
C VAL A 123 -0.40 0.70 10.87
N PRO A 124 -1.04 0.18 11.93
CA PRO A 124 -0.82 0.64 13.30
C PRO A 124 0.65 0.45 13.74
N GLU A 125 1.19 1.42 14.47
CA GLU A 125 2.57 1.37 14.96
C GLU A 125 2.84 0.16 15.87
N ALA A 126 1.84 -0.26 16.63
CA ALA A 126 1.95 -1.40 17.54
C ALA A 126 2.29 -2.73 16.85
N SER A 127 1.94 -2.87 15.55
CA SER A 127 2.16 -4.13 14.81
C SER A 127 3.63 -4.43 14.51
N VAL A 128 4.51 -3.42 14.56
CA VAL A 128 5.95 -3.60 14.27
C VAL A 128 6.71 -4.28 15.40
N THR A 129 6.13 -4.34 16.59
CA THR A 129 6.86 -4.81 17.78
C THR A 129 7.21 -6.29 17.75
N GLU A 130 6.51 -7.11 16.95
CA GLU A 130 6.89 -8.51 16.73
C GLU A 130 8.22 -8.61 16.00
N ALA A 131 8.38 -7.91 14.88
CA ALA A 131 9.64 -7.87 14.13
C ALA A 131 10.79 -7.30 14.97
N ILE A 132 10.52 -6.25 15.74
CA ILE A 132 11.49 -5.67 16.68
C ILE A 132 11.91 -6.69 17.75
N SER A 133 10.98 -7.45 18.31
CA SER A 133 11.25 -8.48 19.31
C SER A 133 12.08 -9.63 18.74
N GLU A 134 11.83 -10.02 17.50
CA GLU A 134 12.60 -11.03 16.78
C GLU A 134 14.05 -10.57 16.56
N ASP A 135 14.25 -9.34 16.11
CA ASP A 135 15.58 -8.74 15.95
C ASP A 135 16.36 -8.69 17.27
N LEU A 136 15.71 -8.33 18.37
CA LEU A 136 16.32 -8.35 19.71
C LEU A 136 16.67 -9.77 20.15
N GLY A 137 15.82 -10.76 19.85
CA GLY A 137 16.07 -12.17 20.13
C GLY A 137 17.30 -12.69 19.38
N HIS A 138 17.47 -12.33 18.12
CA HIS A 138 18.67 -12.68 17.33
C HIS A 138 19.95 -12.07 17.88
N GLN A 139 19.86 -10.93 18.58
CA GLN A 139 21.00 -10.27 19.22
C GLN A 139 21.23 -10.72 20.67
N GLU A 140 20.41 -11.64 21.19
CA GLU A 140 20.38 -12.02 22.60
C GLU A 140 20.27 -10.80 23.53
N ALA A 141 19.55 -9.75 23.06
CA ALA A 141 19.42 -8.49 23.78
C ALA A 141 18.16 -8.48 24.64
N TYR A 142 18.30 -8.07 25.90
CA TYR A 142 17.21 -7.98 26.85
C TYR A 142 16.86 -6.52 27.15
N LEU A 143 15.59 -6.18 27.05
CA LEU A 143 15.08 -4.87 27.43
C LEU A 143 14.86 -4.81 28.94
N LYS A 144 15.42 -3.79 29.59
CA LYS A 144 15.13 -3.44 30.99
C LYS A 144 14.21 -2.25 31.09
N GLU A 145 14.43 -1.27 30.22
CA GLU A 145 13.63 -0.05 30.11
C GLU A 145 13.23 0.15 28.65
N LEU A 146 11.96 0.52 28.42
CA LEU A 146 11.42 0.79 27.10
C LEU A 146 10.72 2.15 27.08
N HIS A 147 11.29 3.10 26.36
CA HIS A 147 10.72 4.43 26.15
C HIS A 147 9.98 4.48 24.82
N ILE A 148 8.66 4.67 24.84
CA ILE A 148 7.81 4.58 23.64
C ILE A 148 6.84 5.74 23.50
N ASP A 149 6.36 5.95 22.28
CA ASP A 149 5.15 6.73 22.06
C ASP A 149 3.90 5.88 22.41
N ARG A 150 2.82 6.56 22.74
CA ARG A 150 1.53 5.96 23.10
C ARG A 150 0.96 5.03 22.03
N ALA A 151 1.31 5.24 20.79
CA ALA A 151 0.88 4.39 19.67
C ALA A 151 1.35 2.93 19.80
N TYR A 152 2.37 2.66 20.61
CA TYR A 152 2.90 1.31 20.85
C TYR A 152 2.33 0.64 22.11
N LEU A 153 1.53 1.33 22.93
CA LEU A 153 1.02 0.79 24.20
C LEU A 153 0.13 -0.46 24.03
N SER A 154 -0.53 -0.60 22.87
CA SER A 154 -1.37 -1.75 22.55
C SER A 154 -0.61 -2.93 21.96
N SER A 155 0.71 -2.87 21.86
CA SER A 155 1.54 -3.94 21.29
C SER A 155 1.71 -5.12 22.23
N HIS A 156 1.96 -6.31 21.68
CA HIS A 156 2.30 -7.52 22.46
C HIS A 156 3.52 -7.30 23.34
N LEU A 157 4.55 -6.65 22.83
CA LEU A 157 5.77 -6.34 23.59
C LEU A 157 5.49 -5.59 24.90
N VAL A 158 4.45 -4.76 24.94
CA VAL A 158 4.06 -4.01 26.15
C VAL A 158 3.04 -4.77 26.97
N GLN A 159 2.08 -5.43 26.33
CA GLN A 159 0.96 -6.11 26.99
C GLN A 159 1.39 -7.41 27.70
N GLU A 160 2.32 -8.13 27.09
CA GLU A 160 2.83 -9.42 27.57
C GLU A 160 4.24 -9.33 28.14
N ARG A 161 4.68 -8.10 28.49
CA ARG A 161 6.02 -7.87 29.03
C ARG A 161 6.26 -8.62 30.34
N SER A 162 7.51 -8.98 30.58
CA SER A 162 7.95 -9.48 31.88
C SER A 162 7.83 -8.40 32.96
N ASP A 163 7.73 -8.82 34.23
CA ASP A 163 7.67 -7.90 35.37
C ASP A 163 8.95 -7.06 35.52
N ASP A 164 10.06 -7.51 34.93
CA ASP A 164 11.35 -6.84 34.96
C ASP A 164 11.48 -5.73 33.90
N LEU A 165 10.53 -5.62 32.95
CA LEU A 165 10.58 -4.58 31.93
C LEU A 165 9.79 -3.35 32.37
N GLU A 166 10.49 -2.24 32.61
CA GLU A 166 9.89 -0.95 32.87
C GLU A 166 9.53 -0.23 31.55
N VAL A 167 8.26 0.23 31.43
CA VAL A 167 7.78 0.94 30.24
C VAL A 167 7.47 2.37 30.55
N TYR A 168 8.14 3.28 29.84
CA TYR A 168 7.98 4.73 29.97
C TYR A 168 7.25 5.30 28.75
N CYS A 169 6.17 6.01 28.98
CA CYS A 169 5.38 6.63 27.94
C CYS A 169 4.92 8.04 28.36
N LYS A 170 4.81 8.94 27.38
CA LYS A 170 4.30 10.28 27.62
C LYS A 170 2.87 10.23 28.15
N ALA A 171 2.62 10.91 29.27
CA ALA A 171 1.29 11.01 29.88
C ALA A 171 0.25 11.58 28.89
N TRP A 172 -1.02 11.21 29.11
CA TRP A 172 -2.14 11.82 28.40
C TRP A 172 -2.22 13.29 28.80
N PRO A 173 -2.48 14.19 27.84
CA PRO A 173 -2.81 15.56 28.19
C PRO A 173 -4.10 15.56 29.02
N VAL A 174 -4.07 16.28 30.11
CA VAL A 174 -5.23 16.50 31.00
C VAL A 174 -6.17 17.50 30.35
#